data_c2f08c584d82e42c059721a84b1ab230
#
_entry.id   c2f08c584d82e42c059721a84b1ab230
#
_cell.length_a   1.000
_cell.length_b   1.000
_cell.length_c   1.000
_cell.angle_alpha   90.00
_cell.angle_beta   90.00
_cell.angle_gamma   90.00
#
_symmetry.space_group_name_H-M   'P 1'
#
loop_
_entity.id
_entity.type
_entity.pdbx_description
1 polymer ?
#
loop_
_entity_poly.entity_id
_entity_poly.type
_entity_poly.pdbx_seq_one_letter_code
_entity_poly.pdbx_strand_id
1 'polypeptide(L)'
;YDFPNNLRELLNLVERAIIQLEGGLEITEEIIWPSQTKKKQFRLNLLNTYPELRHFLRSPWWPDRINYGFTLTAFALIIGVLFFGPQTRSENFALNLFWAWWWPIILILFPFFGRIWCAVCPFMIYGEVTQKLSLWLFPRQLKRWPRQSAERWGGWFLFGLFALILLWEELWDLTNTAYLSACLLLLITAGAMIFSALFERRFWCRYLCPIGGM
;
A
#
# COMPACT_ATOMS: atom_id res chain seq x y z
N TYR A 1 -22.21 -34.98 -1.60
CA TYR A 1 -20.78 -34.79 -1.29
C TYR A 1 -20.34 -35.87 -0.32
N ASP A 2 -19.35 -36.64 -0.69
CA ASP A 2 -18.76 -37.65 0.20
C ASP A 2 -17.71 -36.94 1.07
N PHE A 3 -17.96 -36.88 2.37
CA PHE A 3 -17.07 -36.25 3.34
C PHE A 3 -15.84 -37.16 3.61
N PRO A 4 -14.68 -36.97 2.93
CA PRO A 4 -13.53 -37.84 3.08
C PRO A 4 -12.92 -37.81 4.49
N ASN A 5 -13.11 -36.73 5.24
CA ASN A 5 -12.64 -36.58 6.61
C ASN A 5 -13.77 -36.64 7.66
N ASN A 6 -14.92 -37.20 7.30
CA ASN A 6 -16.07 -37.42 8.19
C ASN A 6 -16.52 -36.17 8.97
N LEU A 7 -16.84 -36.33 10.26
CA LEU A 7 -17.33 -35.28 11.15
C LEU A 7 -16.42 -34.06 11.26
N ARG A 8 -15.13 -34.22 11.18
CA ARG A 8 -14.18 -33.09 11.30
C ARG A 8 -14.30 -32.12 10.12
N GLU A 9 -14.50 -32.60 8.91
CA GLU A 9 -14.70 -31.76 7.73
C GLU A 9 -16.04 -31.03 7.77
N LEU A 10 -17.10 -31.73 8.19
CA LEU A 10 -18.42 -31.13 8.40
C LEU A 10 -18.35 -30.00 9.45
N LEU A 11 -17.67 -30.21 10.56
CA LEU A 11 -17.52 -29.23 11.62
C LEU A 11 -16.78 -27.98 11.14
N ASN A 12 -15.70 -28.16 10.38
CA ASN A 12 -14.97 -27.05 9.76
C ASN A 12 -15.82 -26.26 8.74
N LEU A 13 -16.69 -26.94 7.98
CA LEU A 13 -17.60 -26.27 7.03
C LEU A 13 -18.65 -25.44 7.78
N VAL A 14 -19.21 -25.97 8.85
CA VAL A 14 -20.18 -25.26 9.68
C VAL A 14 -19.54 -24.05 10.37
N GLU A 15 -18.34 -24.19 10.95
CA GLU A 15 -17.63 -23.08 11.57
C GLU A 15 -17.32 -21.96 10.55
N ARG A 16 -16.88 -22.32 9.35
CA ARG A 16 -16.67 -21.34 8.26
C ARG A 16 -17.96 -20.66 7.85
N ALA A 17 -19.05 -21.39 7.72
CA ALA A 17 -20.36 -20.85 7.40
C ALA A 17 -20.83 -19.85 8.45
N ILE A 18 -20.66 -20.15 9.73
CA ILE A 18 -21.00 -19.25 10.84
C ILE A 18 -20.15 -17.97 10.81
N ILE A 19 -18.84 -18.10 10.57
CA ILE A 19 -17.93 -16.94 10.48
C ILE A 19 -18.27 -16.04 9.28
N GLN A 20 -18.72 -16.62 8.18
CA GLN A 20 -19.07 -15.86 6.96
C GLN A 20 -20.47 -15.25 7.00
N LEU A 21 -21.31 -15.69 7.91
CA LEU A 21 -22.69 -15.22 8.02
C LEU A 21 -22.80 -13.72 8.42
N GLU A 22 -21.75 -13.10 8.97
CA GLU A 22 -21.67 -11.66 9.33
C GLU A 22 -22.99 -11.02 9.84
N GLY A 23 -23.82 -11.79 10.55
CA GLY A 23 -25.11 -11.32 11.08
C GLY A 23 -26.35 -11.68 10.24
N GLY A 24 -26.23 -12.50 9.22
CA GLY A 24 -27.36 -13.09 8.48
C GLY A 24 -28.07 -14.16 9.31
N LEU A 25 -29.36 -14.33 9.06
CA LEU A 25 -30.21 -15.31 9.77
C LEU A 25 -30.26 -16.69 9.09
N GLU A 26 -29.79 -16.80 7.85
CA GLU A 26 -29.89 -18.04 7.06
C GLU A 26 -28.54 -18.37 6.41
N ILE A 27 -28.13 -19.63 6.52
CA ILE A 27 -26.98 -20.20 5.84
C ILE A 27 -27.39 -20.59 4.44
N THR A 28 -26.95 -19.82 3.43
CA THR A 28 -27.23 -20.14 2.03
C THR A 28 -26.24 -21.17 1.49
N GLU A 29 -26.64 -21.92 0.45
CA GLU A 29 -25.78 -22.91 -0.20
C GLU A 29 -24.46 -22.32 -0.71
N GLU A 30 -24.45 -21.05 -1.12
CA GLU A 30 -23.27 -20.33 -1.59
C GLU A 30 -22.22 -20.08 -0.50
N ILE A 31 -22.63 -20.04 0.77
CA ILE A 31 -21.75 -19.88 1.93
C ILE A 31 -21.09 -21.22 2.26
N ILE A 32 -21.83 -22.32 2.19
CA ILE A 32 -21.32 -23.68 2.47
C ILE A 32 -20.42 -24.15 1.34
N TRP A 33 -20.86 -23.95 0.09
CA TRP A 33 -20.12 -24.34 -1.10
C TRP A 33 -19.64 -23.10 -1.83
N PRO A 34 -18.53 -22.47 -1.42
CA PRO A 34 -17.94 -21.40 -2.24
C PRO A 34 -17.57 -22.00 -3.59
N SER A 35 -18.46 -21.75 -4.53
CA SER A 35 -18.61 -22.37 -5.86
C SER A 35 -17.33 -23.06 -6.38
N GLN A 36 -17.36 -24.39 -6.46
CA GLN A 36 -16.42 -25.19 -7.22
C GLN A 36 -16.46 -24.86 -8.73
N THR A 37 -17.42 -24.05 -9.14
CA THR A 37 -17.63 -23.57 -10.51
C THR A 37 -16.79 -22.35 -10.90
N LYS A 38 -15.93 -21.82 -10.06
CA LYS A 38 -14.88 -20.94 -10.58
C LYS A 38 -13.93 -21.80 -11.39
N LYS A 39 -14.16 -21.83 -12.73
CA LYS A 39 -13.18 -22.23 -13.73
C LYS A 39 -11.79 -22.05 -13.13
N LYS A 40 -10.95 -23.11 -13.15
CA LYS A 40 -9.53 -23.03 -12.77
C LYS A 40 -8.93 -21.84 -13.53
N GLN A 41 -9.06 -20.63 -12.98
CA GLN A 41 -8.32 -19.50 -13.48
C GLN A 41 -6.87 -19.88 -13.28
N PHE A 42 -6.13 -19.93 -14.36
CA PHE A 42 -4.69 -20.16 -14.34
C PHE A 42 -4.07 -19.08 -13.45
N ARG A 43 -3.90 -19.41 -12.17
CA ARG A 43 -3.22 -18.56 -11.20
C ARG A 43 -1.80 -19.05 -11.10
N LEU A 44 -0.90 -18.37 -11.79
CA LEU A 44 0.53 -18.57 -11.61
C LEU A 44 0.89 -18.11 -10.18
N ASN A 45 1.15 -19.08 -9.33
CA ASN A 45 1.64 -18.80 -7.98
C ASN A 45 3.17 -18.70 -8.03
N LEU A 46 3.67 -17.51 -8.36
CA LEU A 46 5.10 -17.22 -8.51
C LEU A 46 5.93 -17.65 -7.29
N LEU A 47 5.37 -17.53 -6.09
CA LEU A 47 6.06 -17.92 -4.85
C LEU A 47 6.23 -19.43 -4.70
N ASN A 48 5.36 -20.24 -5.34
CA ASN A 48 5.49 -21.69 -5.34
C ASN A 48 6.37 -22.16 -6.50
N THR A 49 6.38 -21.42 -7.62
CA THR A 49 7.19 -21.75 -8.80
C THR A 49 8.67 -21.41 -8.58
N TYR A 50 8.95 -20.34 -7.82
CA TYR A 50 10.32 -19.89 -7.52
C TYR A 50 10.58 -19.91 -6.00
N PRO A 51 11.06 -21.04 -5.44
CA PRO A 51 11.31 -21.16 -4.01
C PRO A 51 12.42 -20.20 -3.52
N GLU A 52 13.39 -19.87 -4.35
CA GLU A 52 14.46 -18.92 -4.03
C GLU A 52 13.93 -17.50 -3.81
N LEU A 53 12.97 -17.06 -4.65
CA LEU A 53 12.29 -15.78 -4.45
C LEU A 53 11.54 -15.74 -3.12
N ARG A 54 10.91 -16.84 -2.73
CA ARG A 54 10.23 -16.96 -1.44
C ARG A 54 11.22 -16.89 -0.27
N HIS A 55 12.39 -17.55 -0.40
CA HIS A 55 13.46 -17.47 0.60
C HIS A 55 14.02 -16.06 0.72
N PHE A 56 14.28 -15.38 -0.40
CA PHE A 56 14.74 -14.00 -0.42
C PHE A 56 13.74 -13.05 0.26
N LEU A 57 12.45 -13.14 -0.07
CA LEU A 57 11.41 -12.29 0.51
C LEU A 57 11.18 -12.53 2.02
N ARG A 58 11.57 -13.71 2.54
CA ARG A 58 11.52 -14.04 3.97
C ARG A 58 12.83 -13.80 4.69
N SER A 59 13.90 -13.52 3.97
CA SER A 59 15.20 -13.24 4.57
C SER A 59 15.19 -11.85 5.22
N PRO A 60 16.05 -11.61 6.21
CA PRO A 60 16.19 -10.28 6.84
C PRO A 60 16.69 -9.21 5.86
N TRP A 61 17.16 -9.60 4.66
CA TRP A 61 17.58 -8.65 3.64
C TRP A 61 16.45 -7.78 3.13
N TRP A 62 15.29 -8.40 2.85
CA TRP A 62 14.18 -7.67 2.24
C TRP A 62 13.53 -6.64 3.18
N PRO A 63 13.02 -6.99 4.39
CA PRO A 63 12.40 -5.98 5.22
C PRO A 63 13.39 -5.03 5.86
N ASP A 64 14.50 -5.55 6.41
CA ASP A 64 15.35 -4.76 7.28
C ASP A 64 16.41 -3.96 6.51
N ARG A 65 17.17 -4.59 5.63
CA ARG A 65 18.28 -3.91 4.96
C ARG A 65 17.83 -3.07 3.77
N ILE A 66 16.96 -3.58 2.92
CA ILE A 66 16.50 -2.84 1.73
C ILE A 66 15.53 -1.74 2.14
N ASN A 67 14.50 -2.03 2.90
CA ASN A 67 13.49 -1.03 3.23
C ASN A 67 13.99 0.00 4.25
N TYR A 68 14.50 -0.46 5.40
CA TYR A 68 14.92 0.48 6.46
C TYR A 68 16.32 1.05 6.25
N GLY A 69 17.21 0.33 5.58
CA GLY A 69 18.53 0.85 5.22
C GLY A 69 18.48 1.71 3.96
N PHE A 70 18.32 1.08 2.82
CA PHE A 70 18.47 1.77 1.53
C PHE A 70 17.31 2.72 1.22
N THR A 71 16.06 2.28 1.27
CA THR A 71 14.93 3.11 0.81
C THR A 71 14.71 4.32 1.71
N LEU A 72 14.86 4.18 3.02
CA LEU A 72 14.68 5.27 3.97
C LEU A 72 15.75 6.34 3.79
N THR A 73 17.02 5.93 3.70
CA THR A 73 18.15 6.86 3.49
C THR A 73 18.13 7.49 2.10
N ALA A 74 17.85 6.72 1.05
CA ALA A 74 17.76 7.24 -0.32
C ALA A 74 16.66 8.30 -0.46
N PHE A 75 15.49 8.05 0.14
CA PHE A 75 14.41 9.04 0.11
C PHE A 75 14.77 10.32 0.88
N ALA A 76 15.39 10.21 2.06
CA ALA A 76 15.87 11.37 2.79
C ALA A 76 16.89 12.19 2.01
N LEU A 77 17.82 11.51 1.31
CA LEU A 77 18.79 12.17 0.44
C LEU A 77 18.12 12.87 -0.74
N ILE A 78 17.14 12.23 -1.40
CA ILE A 78 16.36 12.85 -2.49
C ILE A 78 15.68 14.12 -2.01
N ILE A 79 15.02 14.10 -0.87
CA ILE A 79 14.40 15.30 -0.26
C ILE A 79 15.46 16.35 0.04
N GLY A 80 16.61 15.98 0.60
CA GLY A 80 17.73 16.90 0.84
C GLY A 80 18.24 17.58 -0.43
N VAL A 81 18.43 16.82 -1.50
CA VAL A 81 18.86 17.37 -2.79
C VAL A 81 17.79 18.28 -3.42
N LEU A 82 16.51 17.97 -3.27
CA LEU A 82 15.42 18.83 -3.75
C LEU A 82 15.35 20.17 -2.99
N PHE A 83 15.67 20.20 -1.68
CA PHE A 83 15.68 21.45 -0.91
C PHE A 83 16.94 22.29 -1.08
N PHE A 84 18.09 21.65 -1.03
CA PHE A 84 19.39 22.34 -0.99
C PHE A 84 20.10 22.38 -2.34
N GLY A 85 19.66 21.59 -3.31
CA GLY A 85 20.23 21.53 -4.65
C GLY A 85 19.74 22.63 -5.59
N PRO A 86 20.20 22.59 -6.85
CA PRO A 86 19.74 23.52 -7.89
C PRO A 86 18.22 23.45 -8.04
N GLN A 87 17.56 24.60 -8.19
CA GLN A 87 16.10 24.64 -8.26
C GLN A 87 15.54 24.37 -9.65
N THR A 88 16.39 24.39 -10.67
CA THR A 88 16.00 24.17 -12.06
C THR A 88 16.07 22.69 -12.44
N ARG A 89 15.11 22.24 -13.24
CA ARG A 89 15.03 20.85 -13.69
C ARG A 89 16.25 20.37 -14.46
N SER A 90 16.87 21.24 -15.25
CA SER A 90 18.05 20.91 -16.05
C SER A 90 19.27 20.48 -15.25
N GLU A 91 19.41 20.98 -14.03
CA GLU A 91 20.59 20.76 -13.18
C GLU A 91 20.29 19.85 -11.98
N ASN A 92 19.00 19.67 -11.61
CA ASN A 92 18.64 18.87 -10.45
C ASN A 92 18.35 17.42 -10.83
N PHE A 93 19.28 16.53 -10.47
CA PHE A 93 19.14 15.10 -10.69
C PHE A 93 17.93 14.50 -9.97
N ALA A 94 17.65 14.90 -8.72
CA ALA A 94 16.56 14.34 -7.95
C ALA A 94 15.19 14.70 -8.53
N LEU A 95 15.03 15.90 -9.07
CA LEU A 95 13.82 16.35 -9.76
C LEU A 95 13.58 15.55 -11.04
N ASN A 96 14.62 15.33 -11.84
CA ASN A 96 14.55 14.49 -13.03
C ASN A 96 14.28 13.03 -12.69
N LEU A 97 14.92 12.49 -11.66
CA LEU A 97 14.68 11.12 -11.19
C LEU A 97 13.21 10.92 -10.81
N PHE A 98 12.62 11.89 -10.11
CA PHE A 98 11.24 11.79 -9.67
C PHE A 98 10.23 11.93 -10.81
N TRP A 99 10.30 13.00 -11.58
CA TRP A 99 9.30 13.33 -12.60
C TRP A 99 9.50 12.61 -13.93
N ALA A 100 10.75 12.44 -14.39
CA ALA A 100 11.03 11.83 -15.68
C ALA A 100 11.13 10.30 -15.64
N TRP A 101 11.56 9.72 -14.50
CA TRP A 101 11.79 8.28 -14.40
C TRP A 101 10.84 7.58 -13.45
N TRP A 102 10.82 7.98 -12.19
CA TRP A 102 10.09 7.25 -11.16
C TRP A 102 8.57 7.27 -11.41
N TRP A 103 8.00 8.41 -11.71
CA TRP A 103 6.57 8.57 -11.95
C TRP A 103 6.07 7.82 -13.17
N PRO A 104 6.67 7.97 -14.38
CA PRO A 104 6.29 7.20 -15.56
C PRO A 104 6.49 5.69 -15.41
N ILE A 105 7.59 5.26 -14.78
CA ILE A 105 7.88 3.84 -14.54
C ILE A 105 6.78 3.20 -13.67
N ILE A 106 6.36 3.87 -12.60
CA ILE A 106 5.26 3.36 -11.77
C ILE A 106 3.98 3.21 -12.58
N LEU A 107 3.59 4.23 -13.35
CA LEU A 107 2.37 4.18 -14.15
C LEU A 107 2.38 3.05 -15.19
N ILE A 108 3.50 2.83 -15.86
CA ILE A 108 3.65 1.77 -16.86
C ILE A 108 3.68 0.39 -16.22
N LEU A 109 4.41 0.21 -15.11
CA LEU A 109 4.57 -1.08 -14.47
C LEU A 109 3.43 -1.48 -13.55
N PHE A 110 2.60 -0.53 -13.12
CA PHE A 110 1.48 -0.80 -12.21
C PHE A 110 0.48 -1.85 -12.75
N PRO A 111 0.04 -1.81 -14.02
CA PRO A 111 -0.85 -2.83 -14.59
C PRO A 111 -0.25 -4.24 -14.57
N PHE A 112 1.07 -4.37 -14.67
CA PHE A 112 1.78 -5.67 -14.74
C PHE A 112 2.14 -6.21 -13.35
N PHE A 113 2.68 -5.36 -12.49
CA PHE A 113 3.22 -5.75 -11.19
C PHE A 113 2.28 -5.39 -10.02
N GLY A 114 1.26 -4.61 -10.26
CA GLY A 114 0.28 -4.24 -9.26
C GLY A 114 0.93 -3.59 -8.03
N ARG A 115 0.63 -4.16 -6.84
CA ARG A 115 1.07 -3.59 -5.55
C ARG A 115 2.50 -3.94 -5.12
N ILE A 116 3.32 -4.55 -5.96
CA ILE A 116 4.72 -4.86 -5.61
C ILE A 116 5.49 -3.58 -5.25
N TRP A 117 5.22 -2.48 -5.95
CA TRP A 117 5.79 -1.17 -5.65
C TRP A 117 5.51 -0.68 -4.23
N CYS A 118 4.35 -1.02 -3.69
CA CYS A 118 4.01 -0.65 -2.32
C CYS A 118 4.91 -1.32 -1.27
N ALA A 119 5.56 -2.43 -1.61
CA ALA A 119 6.47 -3.11 -0.69
C ALA A 119 7.80 -2.36 -0.47
N VAL A 120 8.18 -1.48 -1.41
CA VAL A 120 9.41 -0.68 -1.36
C VAL A 120 9.08 0.83 -1.27
N CYS A 121 7.82 1.18 -1.13
CA CYS A 121 7.37 2.57 -1.12
C CYS A 121 7.88 3.32 0.13
N PRO A 122 8.62 4.44 -0.02
CA PRO A 122 9.15 5.20 1.10
C PRO A 122 8.05 5.71 2.04
N PHE A 123 6.91 6.15 1.53
CA PHE A 123 5.80 6.65 2.34
C PHE A 123 5.26 5.60 3.30
N MET A 124 5.17 4.33 2.85
CA MET A 124 4.77 3.22 3.71
C MET A 124 5.82 2.93 4.79
N ILE A 125 7.11 2.97 4.42
CA ILE A 125 8.21 2.66 5.33
C ILE A 125 8.30 3.72 6.43
N TYR A 126 8.25 5.00 6.09
CA TYR A 126 8.21 6.09 7.06
C TYR A 126 6.99 6.00 7.97
N GLY A 127 5.82 5.66 7.42
CA GLY A 127 4.60 5.42 8.20
C GLY A 127 4.77 4.25 9.18
N GLU A 128 5.39 3.15 8.76
CA GLU A 128 5.63 1.98 9.62
C GLU A 128 6.64 2.28 10.75
N VAL A 129 7.72 2.99 10.44
CA VAL A 129 8.70 3.44 11.45
C VAL A 129 8.04 4.35 12.47
N THR A 130 7.25 5.33 12.02
CA THR A 130 6.52 6.25 12.90
C THR A 130 5.52 5.51 13.77
N GLN A 131 4.80 4.52 13.23
CA GLN A 131 3.87 3.70 13.99
C GLN A 131 4.59 2.90 15.08
N LYS A 132 5.69 2.23 14.74
CA LYS A 132 6.51 1.49 15.71
C LYS A 132 7.03 2.40 16.83
N LEU A 133 7.54 3.58 16.48
CA LEU A 133 8.01 4.57 17.42
C LEU A 133 6.89 5.11 18.32
N SER A 134 5.75 5.44 17.73
CA SER A 134 4.59 5.93 18.47
C SER A 134 4.03 4.90 19.45
N LEU A 135 4.01 3.61 19.08
CA LEU A 135 3.56 2.54 19.97
C LEU A 135 4.59 2.21 21.06
N TRP A 136 5.87 2.43 20.79
CA TRP A 136 6.92 2.26 21.78
C TRP A 136 6.88 3.37 22.83
N LEU A 137 6.64 4.63 22.41
CA LEU A 137 6.54 5.77 23.33
C LEU A 137 5.19 5.79 24.10
N PHE A 138 4.11 5.47 23.41
CA PHE A 138 2.76 5.47 23.96
C PHE A 138 2.04 4.18 23.58
N PRO A 139 2.10 3.14 24.43
CA PRO A 139 1.41 1.88 24.18
C PRO A 139 -0.10 2.13 24.20
N ARG A 140 -0.72 2.08 23.03
CA ARG A 140 -2.17 2.31 22.83
C ARG A 140 -2.73 1.37 21.78
N GLN A 141 -4.03 1.12 21.87
CA GLN A 141 -4.74 0.42 20.80
C GLN A 141 -4.96 1.36 19.62
N LEU A 142 -4.58 0.93 18.42
CA LEU A 142 -4.80 1.67 17.19
C LEU A 142 -6.29 1.67 16.85
N LYS A 143 -6.78 2.79 16.30
CA LYS A 143 -8.18 2.92 15.88
C LYS A 143 -8.43 2.09 14.63
N ARG A 144 -9.52 1.32 14.66
CA ARG A 144 -10.06 0.67 13.46
C ARG A 144 -10.92 1.67 12.71
N TRP A 145 -10.72 1.72 11.40
CA TRP A 145 -11.56 2.57 10.56
C TRP A 145 -12.90 1.90 10.25
N PRO A 146 -14.02 2.65 10.22
CA PRO A 146 -15.30 2.11 9.81
C PRO A 146 -15.26 1.75 8.32
N ARG A 147 -15.21 0.44 8.04
CA ARG A 147 -15.07 -0.10 6.67
C ARG A 147 -16.16 0.40 5.72
N GLN A 148 -17.40 0.43 6.18
CA GLN A 148 -18.54 0.86 5.37
C GLN A 148 -18.43 2.31 4.87
N SER A 149 -18.00 3.24 5.71
CA SER A 149 -17.80 4.64 5.31
C SER A 149 -16.60 4.80 4.38
N ALA A 150 -15.51 4.06 4.61
CA ALA A 150 -14.32 4.10 3.78
C ALA A 150 -14.58 3.52 2.38
N GLU A 151 -15.34 2.45 2.25
CA GLU A 151 -15.71 1.85 0.96
C GLU A 151 -16.67 2.75 0.17
N ARG A 152 -17.58 3.44 0.84
CA ARG A 152 -18.55 4.33 0.17
C ARG A 152 -17.92 5.64 -0.32
N TRP A 153 -17.06 6.25 0.48
CA TRP A 153 -16.51 7.59 0.21
C TRP A 153 -15.05 7.58 -0.27
N GLY A 154 -14.34 6.46 -0.10
CA GLY A 154 -12.91 6.35 -0.42
C GLY A 154 -12.58 6.70 -1.86
N GLY A 155 -13.38 6.23 -2.83
CA GLY A 155 -13.17 6.55 -4.24
C GLY A 155 -13.30 8.03 -4.56
N TRP A 156 -14.30 8.70 -4.01
CA TRP A 156 -14.50 10.14 -4.18
C TRP A 156 -13.39 10.97 -3.52
N PHE A 157 -12.95 10.53 -2.35
CA PHE A 157 -11.84 11.17 -1.66
C PHE A 157 -10.53 11.04 -2.45
N LEU A 158 -10.24 9.85 -2.96
CA LEU A 158 -9.07 9.60 -3.80
C LEU A 158 -9.10 10.41 -5.09
N PHE A 159 -10.26 10.48 -5.75
CA PHE A 159 -10.43 11.31 -6.93
C PHE A 159 -10.20 12.80 -6.63
N GLY A 160 -10.79 13.31 -5.54
CA GLY A 160 -10.59 14.69 -5.11
C GLY A 160 -9.13 15.01 -4.79
N LEU A 161 -8.43 14.11 -4.08
CA LEU A 161 -7.03 14.26 -3.76
C LEU A 161 -6.15 14.26 -5.02
N PHE A 162 -6.44 13.36 -5.95
CA PHE A 162 -5.71 13.28 -7.22
C PHE A 162 -5.94 14.52 -8.07
N ALA A 163 -7.18 14.99 -8.20
CA ALA A 163 -7.51 16.23 -8.90
C ALA A 163 -6.80 17.45 -8.28
N LEU A 164 -6.73 17.51 -6.96
CA LEU A 164 -6.06 18.58 -6.24
C LEU A 164 -4.54 18.57 -6.50
N ILE A 165 -3.92 17.40 -6.53
CA ILE A 165 -2.49 17.26 -6.88
C ILE A 165 -2.23 17.71 -8.31
N LEU A 166 -3.08 17.30 -9.27
CA LEU A 166 -2.96 17.73 -10.67
C LEU A 166 -3.13 19.25 -10.83
N LEU A 167 -4.13 19.84 -10.16
CA LEU A 167 -4.30 21.29 -10.16
C LEU A 167 -3.10 22.00 -9.58
N TRP A 168 -2.52 21.47 -8.50
CA TRP A 168 -1.31 22.04 -7.91
C TRP A 168 -0.12 21.93 -8.88
N GLU A 169 0.03 20.79 -9.56
CA GLU A 169 1.08 20.59 -10.56
C GLU A 169 1.00 21.66 -11.68
N GLU A 170 -0.20 21.84 -12.24
CA GLU A 170 -0.43 22.79 -13.35
C GLU A 170 -0.30 24.25 -12.91
N LEU A 171 -0.84 24.62 -11.74
CA LEU A 171 -0.84 26.03 -11.29
C LEU A 171 0.52 26.55 -10.85
N TRP A 172 1.36 25.70 -10.26
CA TRP A 172 2.65 26.12 -9.68
C TRP A 172 3.87 25.49 -10.36
N ASP A 173 3.71 24.84 -11.50
CA ASP A 173 4.80 24.25 -12.29
C ASP A 173 5.76 23.39 -11.43
N LEU A 174 5.17 22.44 -10.69
CA LEU A 174 5.90 21.57 -9.76
C LEU A 174 7.01 20.78 -10.46
N THR A 175 6.80 20.47 -11.74
CA THR A 175 7.74 19.67 -12.54
C THR A 175 9.07 20.37 -12.77
N ASN A 176 9.09 21.70 -12.72
CA ASN A 176 10.28 22.50 -12.93
C ASN A 176 10.85 23.14 -11.66
N THR A 177 10.11 23.11 -10.54
CA THR A 177 10.53 23.69 -9.26
C THR A 177 10.84 22.61 -8.22
N ALA A 178 12.11 22.47 -7.83
CA ALA A 178 12.54 21.42 -6.91
C ALA A 178 11.97 21.60 -5.50
N TYR A 179 11.93 22.83 -4.98
CA TYR A 179 11.40 23.13 -3.66
C TYR A 179 9.92 22.74 -3.51
N LEU A 180 9.08 23.06 -4.49
CA LEU A 180 7.66 22.72 -4.47
C LEU A 180 7.42 21.22 -4.56
N SER A 181 8.20 20.52 -5.38
CA SER A 181 8.16 19.05 -5.45
C SER A 181 8.58 18.41 -4.13
N ALA A 182 9.58 18.96 -3.45
CA ALA A 182 9.97 18.50 -2.11
C ALA A 182 8.84 18.73 -1.08
N CYS A 183 8.19 19.90 -1.12
CA CYS A 183 7.05 20.18 -0.24
C CYS A 183 5.89 19.20 -0.47
N LEU A 184 5.56 18.88 -1.72
CA LEU A 184 4.54 17.89 -2.05
C LEU A 184 4.89 16.51 -1.48
N LEU A 185 6.13 16.04 -1.69
CA LEU A 185 6.59 14.76 -1.17
C LEU A 185 6.56 14.69 0.36
N LEU A 186 6.98 15.78 1.03
CA LEU A 186 6.91 15.87 2.48
C LEU A 186 5.48 15.90 3.00
N LEU A 187 4.56 16.58 2.32
CA LEU A 187 3.14 16.63 2.69
C LEU A 187 2.51 15.23 2.61
N ILE A 188 2.78 14.49 1.53
CA ILE A 188 2.34 13.10 1.38
C ILE A 188 2.95 12.21 2.47
N THR A 189 4.25 12.37 2.74
CA THR A 189 4.95 11.61 3.79
C THR A 189 4.38 11.91 5.18
N ALA A 190 4.18 13.18 5.51
CA ALA A 190 3.58 13.61 6.77
C ALA A 190 2.16 13.04 6.94
N GLY A 191 1.35 13.08 5.90
CA GLY A 191 0.05 12.42 5.88
C GLY A 191 0.15 10.92 6.18
N ALA A 192 1.04 10.22 5.47
CA ALA A 192 1.27 8.79 5.69
C ALA A 192 1.71 8.49 7.13
N MET A 193 2.60 9.30 7.72
CA MET A 193 3.08 9.16 9.10
C MET A 193 1.96 9.38 10.11
N ILE A 194 1.16 10.46 9.97
CA ILE A 194 0.06 10.79 10.88
C ILE A 194 -1.00 9.68 10.87
N PHE A 195 -1.46 9.27 9.69
CA PHE A 195 -2.48 8.23 9.59
C PHE A 195 -1.98 6.87 10.04
N SER A 196 -0.72 6.53 9.79
CA SER A 196 -0.10 5.29 10.29
C SER A 196 0.08 5.28 11.81
N ALA A 197 0.30 6.45 12.43
CA ALA A 197 0.37 6.56 13.89
C ALA A 197 -1.00 6.41 14.57
N LEU A 198 -2.09 6.84 13.91
CA LEU A 198 -3.44 6.84 14.50
C LEU A 198 -4.23 5.55 14.24
N PHE A 199 -4.06 4.96 13.04
CA PHE A 199 -4.86 3.84 12.56
C PHE A 199 -4.03 2.57 12.38
N GLU A 200 -4.73 1.46 12.16
CA GLU A 200 -4.10 0.16 11.87
C GLU A 200 -3.17 0.22 10.65
N ARG A 201 -2.25 -0.74 10.59
CA ARG A 201 -1.26 -0.86 9.49
C ARG A 201 -1.91 -0.74 8.11
N ARG A 202 -1.24 0.02 7.24
CA ARG A 202 -1.59 0.20 5.81
C ARG A 202 -2.90 0.93 5.54
N PHE A 203 -3.46 1.63 6.52
CA PHE A 203 -4.64 2.46 6.28
C PHE A 203 -4.40 3.48 5.17
N TRP A 204 -3.28 4.20 5.22
CA TRP A 204 -2.87 5.15 4.18
C TRP A 204 -2.86 4.51 2.79
N CYS A 205 -2.14 3.38 2.63
CA CYS A 205 -1.99 2.71 1.34
C CYS A 205 -3.30 2.13 0.80
N ARG A 206 -4.25 1.82 1.67
CA ARG A 206 -5.51 1.18 1.26
C ARG A 206 -6.60 2.17 0.89
N TYR A 207 -6.69 3.32 1.56
CA TYR A 207 -7.81 4.24 1.44
C TYR A 207 -7.44 5.66 1.03
N LEU A 208 -6.21 6.09 1.24
CA LEU A 208 -5.80 7.47 1.02
C LEU A 208 -4.74 7.63 -0.09
N CYS A 209 -3.99 6.59 -0.39
CA CYS A 209 -2.99 6.64 -1.46
C CYS A 209 -3.64 6.43 -2.82
N PRO A 210 -3.53 7.38 -3.78
CA PRO A 210 -4.12 7.23 -5.12
C PRO A 210 -3.61 5.98 -5.85
N ILE A 211 -2.34 5.62 -5.68
CA ILE A 211 -1.75 4.43 -6.30
C ILE A 211 -2.19 3.14 -5.59
N GLY A 212 -2.29 3.16 -4.27
CA GLY A 212 -2.63 1.97 -3.48
C GLY A 212 -4.13 1.67 -3.41
N GLY A 213 -4.99 2.65 -3.70
CA GLY A 213 -6.45 2.54 -3.71
C GLY A 213 -7.04 2.01 -5.02
N MET A 214 -6.25 2.02 -6.10
CA MET A 214 -6.58 1.36 -7.36
C MET A 214 -6.34 -0.14 -7.23
#